data_bf79f1903055a969e7cea9af18b96ae2
#
_entry.id   bf79f1903055a969e7cea9af18b96ae2
#
_cell.length_a   1.000
_cell.length_b   1.000
_cell.length_c   1.000
_cell.angle_alpha   90.00
_cell.angle_beta   90.00
_cell.angle_gamma   90.00
#
_symmetry.space_group_name_H-M   'P 1'
#
loop_
_entity.id
_entity.type
_entity.pdbx_description
1 polymer ?
#
loop_
_entity_poly.entity_id
_entity_poly.type
_entity_poly.pdbx_seq_one_letter_code
_entity_poly.pdbx_strand_id
1 'polypeptide(L)'
;MKKSFLFVSIIIVLLIALVSIMKVTNRIDQKSVIQSDAATKTHSEVFQEQAPKWESVKRVFKKRSVQNDVFRVTFPRSDLYVKVGDVQIDPNLALTSYLTFKQVSDHSMMMGDLVLLENEVKPVETKLAELGIEVTALHNHIMEENPKIMYLHVAGHGDPVILAQKMKDVLALTGTPLTSPPPERAQATFNWSKVEDIIGWEGQQRGKVFQFSIPRPEKVTEKGVVIPPSMGIAMPINFQLIGNKAVTSGDLVLFSNEVNPVAHELTRNGITVTAIHNHMLNESPRLFFLHFWAVDEPTKLASGLRMALNQTTVGIKTK
;
A
#
# COMPACT_ATOMS: atom_id res chain seq x y z
N MET A 1 -76.77 6.16 38.08
CA MET A 1 -75.80 7.24 37.69
C MET A 1 -74.31 6.87 37.82
N LYS A 2 -73.84 5.88 38.59
CA LYS A 2 -72.41 5.54 38.75
C LYS A 2 -71.79 4.76 37.53
N LYS A 3 -72.58 4.05 36.72
CA LYS A 3 -72.05 3.25 35.61
C LYS A 3 -71.71 4.09 34.33
N SER A 4 -72.38 5.24 34.09
CA SER A 4 -72.14 6.08 32.95
C SER A 4 -70.83 6.89 33.08
N PHE A 5 -70.39 7.28 34.26
CA PHE A 5 -69.14 8.01 34.48
C PHE A 5 -67.91 7.16 34.26
N LEU A 6 -67.98 5.86 34.55
CA LEU A 6 -66.85 4.96 34.34
C LEU A 6 -66.56 4.69 32.85
N PHE A 7 -67.62 4.63 32.01
CA PHE A 7 -67.48 4.41 30.57
C PHE A 7 -66.86 5.63 29.85
N VAL A 8 -67.24 6.86 30.25
CA VAL A 8 -66.70 8.09 29.67
C VAL A 8 -65.21 8.26 30.01
N SER A 9 -64.80 7.92 31.24
CA SER A 9 -63.43 7.99 31.69
C SER A 9 -62.51 6.98 30.95
N ILE A 10 -62.99 5.79 30.62
CA ILE A 10 -62.24 4.78 29.88
C ILE A 10 -62.04 5.21 28.42
N ILE A 11 -63.02 5.81 27.79
CA ILE A 11 -62.95 6.31 26.40
C ILE A 11 -61.95 7.48 26.29
N ILE A 12 -61.89 8.37 27.28
CA ILE A 12 -60.95 9.51 27.30
C ILE A 12 -59.49 9.00 27.46
N VAL A 13 -59.25 7.99 28.33
CA VAL A 13 -57.92 7.39 28.52
C VAL A 13 -57.46 6.67 27.25
N LEU A 14 -58.35 5.96 26.56
CA LEU A 14 -58.04 5.29 25.27
C LEU A 14 -57.73 6.29 24.16
N LEU A 15 -58.46 7.41 24.07
CA LEU A 15 -58.17 8.47 23.09
C LEU A 15 -56.83 9.16 23.35
N ILE A 16 -56.47 9.43 24.61
CA ILE A 16 -55.16 10.01 24.97
C ILE A 16 -54.03 9.04 24.61
N ALA A 17 -54.21 7.73 24.85
CA ALA A 17 -53.22 6.70 24.48
C ALA A 17 -53.04 6.61 22.94
N LEU A 18 -54.12 6.67 22.16
CA LEU A 18 -54.05 6.66 20.69
C LEU A 18 -53.32 7.90 20.12
N VAL A 19 -53.60 9.10 20.66
CA VAL A 19 -52.91 10.34 20.22
C VAL A 19 -51.44 10.31 20.64
N SER A 20 -51.08 9.70 21.74
CA SER A 20 -49.68 9.50 22.18
C SER A 20 -48.95 8.51 21.29
N ILE A 21 -49.58 7.42 20.89
CA ILE A 21 -49.02 6.43 19.96
C ILE A 21 -48.82 7.06 18.57
N MET A 22 -49.78 7.83 18.02
CA MET A 22 -49.60 8.52 16.76
C MET A 22 -48.48 9.59 16.79
N LYS A 23 -48.26 10.27 17.90
CA LYS A 23 -47.11 11.20 18.04
C LYS A 23 -45.77 10.49 18.14
N VAL A 24 -45.70 9.27 18.69
CA VAL A 24 -44.51 8.48 18.74
C VAL A 24 -44.17 7.87 17.37
N THR A 25 -45.18 7.35 16.64
CA THR A 25 -44.94 6.82 15.27
C THR A 25 -44.53 7.93 14.30
N ASN A 26 -45.14 9.13 14.32
CA ASN A 26 -44.70 10.26 13.51
C ASN A 26 -43.27 10.75 13.88
N ARG A 27 -42.84 10.61 15.14
CA ARG A 27 -41.44 10.92 15.53
C ARG A 27 -40.45 9.86 15.11
N ILE A 28 -40.87 8.61 14.99
CA ILE A 28 -40.04 7.52 14.50
C ILE A 28 -39.85 7.65 13.00
N ASP A 29 -40.91 7.97 12.23
CA ASP A 29 -40.81 8.18 10.79
C ASP A 29 -39.97 9.42 10.43
N GLN A 30 -40.07 10.52 11.18
CA GLN A 30 -39.19 11.68 10.94
C GLN A 30 -37.74 11.44 11.33
N LYS A 31 -37.44 10.58 12.35
CA LYS A 31 -36.05 10.20 12.66
C LYS A 31 -35.47 9.23 11.64
N SER A 32 -36.27 8.33 11.06
CA SER A 32 -35.79 7.41 10.00
C SER A 32 -35.55 8.14 8.68
N VAL A 33 -36.33 9.16 8.34
CA VAL A 33 -36.10 10.01 7.14
C VAL A 33 -34.85 10.89 7.32
N ILE A 34 -34.60 11.44 8.52
CA ILE A 34 -33.38 12.25 8.78
C ILE A 34 -32.12 11.37 8.86
N GLN A 35 -32.25 10.09 9.24
CA GLN A 35 -31.12 9.14 9.27
C GLN A 35 -30.82 8.50 7.88
N SER A 36 -31.79 8.47 6.95
CA SER A 36 -31.56 7.98 5.58
C SER A 36 -30.87 9.02 4.69
N ASP A 37 -31.04 10.32 4.93
CA ASP A 37 -30.33 11.37 4.19
C ASP A 37 -28.87 11.58 4.64
N ALA A 38 -28.50 11.10 5.85
CA ALA A 38 -27.11 11.13 6.31
C ALA A 38 -26.29 9.90 5.87
N ALA A 39 -26.93 8.84 5.37
CA ALA A 39 -26.29 7.55 5.07
C ALA A 39 -26.04 7.29 3.58
N THR A 40 -26.39 8.23 2.69
CA THR A 40 -26.16 8.06 1.25
C THR A 40 -25.39 9.23 0.65
N LYS A 41 -24.30 9.64 1.30
CA LYS A 41 -23.21 10.22 0.51
C LYS A 41 -22.61 9.06 -0.29
N THR A 42 -22.95 8.98 -1.56
CA THR A 42 -22.46 7.97 -2.47
C THR A 42 -20.93 8.03 -2.53
N HIS A 43 -20.28 6.90 -2.73
CA HIS A 43 -18.81 6.82 -2.93
C HIS A 43 -18.29 7.89 -3.93
N SER A 44 -19.11 8.34 -4.87
CA SER A 44 -18.79 9.39 -5.84
C SER A 44 -18.72 10.79 -5.23
N GLU A 45 -19.52 11.13 -4.20
CA GLU A 45 -19.49 12.44 -3.54
C GLU A 45 -18.27 12.58 -2.62
N VAL A 46 -17.87 11.50 -1.94
CA VAL A 46 -16.62 11.45 -1.17
C VAL A 46 -15.42 11.58 -2.10
N PHE A 47 -15.46 10.99 -3.30
CA PHE A 47 -14.43 11.15 -4.32
C PHE A 47 -14.34 12.57 -4.89
N GLN A 48 -15.46 13.29 -5.04
CA GLN A 48 -15.45 14.67 -5.54
C GLN A 48 -14.90 15.66 -4.52
N GLU A 49 -15.10 15.46 -3.23
CA GLU A 49 -14.57 16.34 -2.17
C GLU A 49 -13.05 16.15 -1.96
N GLN A 50 -12.51 14.97 -2.28
CA GLN A 50 -11.07 14.68 -2.19
C GLN A 50 -10.27 15.07 -3.47
N ALA A 51 -10.93 15.18 -4.62
CA ALA A 51 -10.30 15.52 -5.89
C ALA A 51 -9.47 16.83 -5.84
N PRO A 52 -9.89 17.91 -5.20
CA PRO A 52 -9.13 19.16 -5.12
C PRO A 52 -7.80 19.03 -4.38
N LYS A 53 -7.72 18.21 -3.32
CA LYS A 53 -6.49 18.04 -2.54
C LYS A 53 -5.42 17.27 -3.32
N TRP A 54 -5.80 16.22 -4.02
CA TRP A 54 -4.86 15.44 -4.83
C TRP A 54 -4.37 16.21 -6.06
N GLU A 55 -5.17 17.07 -6.66
CA GLU A 55 -4.73 17.96 -7.74
C GLU A 55 -3.62 18.92 -7.27
N SER A 56 -3.66 19.40 -6.04
CA SER A 56 -2.61 20.23 -5.47
C SER A 56 -1.32 19.42 -5.22
N VAL A 57 -1.42 18.21 -4.70
CA VAL A 57 -0.28 17.28 -4.52
C VAL A 57 0.33 16.89 -5.88
N LYS A 58 -0.51 16.62 -6.90
CA LYS A 58 -0.06 16.36 -8.27
C LYS A 58 0.77 17.51 -8.84
N ARG A 59 0.37 18.76 -8.56
CA ARG A 59 1.13 19.94 -9.01
C ARG A 59 2.52 20.02 -8.40
N VAL A 60 2.70 19.59 -7.15
CA VAL A 60 4.03 19.55 -6.49
C VAL A 60 4.98 18.62 -7.24
N PHE A 61 4.53 17.41 -7.57
CA PHE A 61 5.37 16.39 -8.21
C PHE A 61 5.29 16.36 -9.73
N LYS A 62 4.34 17.11 -10.35
CA LYS A 62 4.05 17.10 -11.80
C LYS A 62 3.75 15.69 -12.35
N LYS A 63 3.22 14.80 -11.52
CA LYS A 63 2.93 13.39 -11.82
C LYS A 63 1.49 13.04 -11.55
N ARG A 64 0.99 11.99 -12.25
CA ARG A 64 -0.38 11.49 -12.08
C ARG A 64 -0.33 10.07 -11.53
N SER A 65 -0.94 9.84 -10.37
CA SER A 65 -1.37 8.51 -9.97
C SER A 65 -2.35 8.62 -8.81
N VAL A 66 -3.59 8.17 -9.02
CA VAL A 66 -4.58 7.96 -7.96
C VAL A 66 -5.07 6.54 -8.11
N GLN A 67 -4.99 5.76 -7.05
CA GLN A 67 -5.59 4.43 -6.95
C GLN A 67 -6.56 4.44 -5.77
N ASN A 68 -7.84 4.37 -6.05
CA ASN A 68 -8.91 4.44 -5.05
C ASN A 68 -8.80 5.73 -4.22
N ASP A 69 -8.73 5.62 -2.89
CA ASP A 69 -8.59 6.71 -1.92
C ASP A 69 -7.13 7.09 -1.60
N VAL A 70 -6.16 6.46 -2.28
CA VAL A 70 -4.72 6.70 -2.08
C VAL A 70 -4.11 7.40 -3.29
N PHE A 71 -3.49 8.54 -3.04
CA PHE A 71 -2.60 9.14 -4.02
C PHE A 71 -1.22 8.49 -3.90
N ARG A 72 -0.73 7.88 -4.99
CA ARG A 72 0.60 7.28 -5.05
C ARG A 72 1.42 7.94 -6.15
N VAL A 73 2.66 8.27 -5.84
CA VAL A 73 3.65 8.76 -6.80
C VAL A 73 4.93 7.95 -6.69
N THR A 74 5.54 7.64 -7.83
CA THR A 74 6.77 6.83 -7.92
C THR A 74 7.88 7.59 -8.61
N PHE A 75 9.12 7.32 -8.21
CA PHE A 75 10.33 7.95 -8.70
C PHE A 75 11.39 6.89 -9.00
N PRO A 76 11.37 6.28 -10.19
CA PRO A 76 12.41 5.34 -10.60
C PRO A 76 13.77 6.02 -10.64
N ARG A 77 14.79 5.41 -10.02
CA ARG A 77 16.19 5.86 -10.03
C ARG A 77 16.85 5.54 -11.36
N SER A 78 16.30 6.10 -12.43
CA SER A 78 16.86 5.96 -13.80
C SER A 78 18.19 6.71 -14.01
N ASP A 79 18.61 7.48 -13.01
CA ASP A 79 19.93 8.11 -12.90
C ASP A 79 21.02 7.12 -12.49
N LEU A 80 20.66 5.95 -11.95
CA LEU A 80 21.58 4.96 -11.43
C LEU A 80 21.81 3.80 -12.40
N TYR A 81 23.04 3.34 -12.44
CA TYR A 81 23.44 2.12 -13.13
C TYR A 81 23.90 1.08 -12.08
N VAL A 82 22.93 0.29 -11.58
CA VAL A 82 23.17 -0.67 -10.50
C VAL A 82 23.30 -2.07 -11.07
N LYS A 83 24.29 -2.83 -10.57
CA LYS A 83 24.52 -4.24 -10.92
C LYS A 83 24.65 -5.12 -9.70
N VAL A 84 24.24 -6.39 -9.84
CA VAL A 84 24.60 -7.49 -8.97
C VAL A 84 25.34 -8.53 -9.83
N GLY A 85 26.65 -8.66 -9.63
CA GLY A 85 27.51 -9.38 -10.59
C GLY A 85 27.39 -8.81 -11.99
N ASP A 86 27.05 -9.64 -12.96
CA ASP A 86 26.84 -9.21 -14.36
C ASP A 86 25.42 -8.70 -14.66
N VAL A 87 24.50 -8.81 -13.70
CA VAL A 87 23.09 -8.44 -13.89
C VAL A 87 22.89 -6.95 -13.65
N GLN A 88 22.54 -6.21 -14.71
CA GLN A 88 22.06 -4.84 -14.57
C GLN A 88 20.61 -4.84 -14.10
N ILE A 89 20.33 -4.10 -13.04
CA ILE A 89 19.00 -3.99 -12.43
C ILE A 89 18.19 -2.90 -13.12
N ASP A 90 17.01 -3.25 -13.63
CA ASP A 90 16.03 -2.27 -14.10
C ASP A 90 15.46 -1.50 -12.90
N PRO A 91 15.26 -0.17 -12.99
CA PRO A 91 14.65 0.60 -11.90
C PRO A 91 13.31 0.04 -11.40
N ASN A 92 12.48 -0.55 -12.27
CA ASN A 92 11.20 -1.15 -11.88
C ASN A 92 11.35 -2.48 -11.12
N LEU A 93 12.53 -3.12 -11.14
CA LEU A 93 12.76 -4.35 -10.39
C LEU A 93 12.83 -4.08 -8.89
N ALA A 94 13.65 -3.09 -8.47
CA ALA A 94 13.87 -2.78 -7.07
C ALA A 94 14.27 -1.31 -6.80
N LEU A 95 14.55 -0.47 -7.79
CA LEU A 95 15.14 0.86 -7.62
C LEU A 95 14.12 1.99 -7.81
N THR A 96 12.91 1.84 -7.26
CA THR A 96 11.85 2.85 -7.43
C THR A 96 11.40 3.38 -6.07
N SER A 97 11.78 4.63 -5.75
CA SER A 97 11.20 5.34 -4.60
C SER A 97 9.72 5.59 -4.81
N TYR A 98 8.94 5.59 -3.74
CA TYR A 98 7.53 5.96 -3.81
C TYR A 98 7.07 6.74 -2.58
N LEU A 99 6.01 7.52 -2.77
CA LEU A 99 5.25 8.17 -1.71
C LEU A 99 3.77 7.87 -1.91
N THR A 100 3.07 7.63 -0.81
CA THR A 100 1.62 7.42 -0.77
C THR A 100 0.98 8.38 0.20
N PHE A 101 -0.21 8.88 -0.15
CA PHE A 101 -0.99 9.78 0.71
C PHE A 101 -2.41 9.25 0.79
N LYS A 102 -2.91 9.11 2.01
CA LYS A 102 -4.29 8.72 2.30
C LYS A 102 -4.96 9.79 3.14
N GLN A 103 -6.19 10.17 2.76
CA GLN A 103 -6.98 11.10 3.57
C GLN A 103 -7.43 10.42 4.87
N VAL A 104 -7.23 11.11 5.99
CA VAL A 104 -7.67 10.68 7.33
C VAL A 104 -8.36 11.89 7.96
N SER A 105 -9.69 11.91 7.92
CA SER A 105 -10.49 13.06 8.38
C SER A 105 -10.03 14.39 7.75
N ASP A 106 -9.53 15.34 8.52
CA ASP A 106 -9.10 16.67 8.11
C ASP A 106 -7.63 16.76 7.64
N HIS A 107 -6.85 15.69 7.83
CA HIS A 107 -5.43 15.60 7.45
C HIS A 107 -5.16 14.37 6.58
N SER A 108 -3.91 14.19 6.19
CA SER A 108 -3.46 13.01 5.45
C SER A 108 -2.37 12.27 6.22
N MET A 109 -2.39 10.94 6.09
CA MET A 109 -1.26 10.07 6.39
C MET A 109 -0.42 9.93 5.13
N MET A 110 0.89 10.11 5.26
CA MET A 110 1.87 9.84 4.21
C MET A 110 2.77 8.70 4.64
N MET A 111 3.07 7.81 3.71
CA MET A 111 4.08 6.74 3.85
C MET A 111 4.89 6.67 2.57
N GLY A 112 6.14 6.23 2.67
CA GLY A 112 6.99 6.10 1.50
C GLY A 112 8.22 5.26 1.76
N ASP A 113 8.92 4.97 0.66
CA ASP A 113 10.20 4.27 0.64
C ASP A 113 11.12 5.00 -0.34
N LEU A 114 12.29 5.42 0.14
CA LEU A 114 13.27 6.18 -0.62
C LEU A 114 14.45 5.30 -0.98
N VAL A 115 14.77 5.23 -2.25
CA VAL A 115 15.95 4.53 -2.79
C VAL A 115 17.13 5.50 -2.81
N LEU A 116 18.15 5.22 -2.03
CA LEU A 116 19.27 6.12 -1.78
C LEU A 116 20.61 5.43 -2.09
N LEU A 117 21.55 6.20 -2.62
CA LEU A 117 22.95 5.85 -2.50
C LEU A 117 23.40 5.95 -1.03
N GLU A 118 24.40 5.18 -0.64
CA GLU A 118 24.93 5.22 0.74
C GLU A 118 25.31 6.64 1.21
N ASN A 119 25.90 7.45 0.33
CA ASN A 119 26.26 8.82 0.61
C ASN A 119 25.08 9.82 0.64
N GLU A 120 23.88 9.42 0.13
CA GLU A 120 22.66 10.21 0.20
C GLU A 120 21.92 10.00 1.54
N VAL A 121 22.19 8.92 2.28
CA VAL A 121 21.45 8.57 3.51
C VAL A 121 21.55 9.67 4.56
N LYS A 122 22.77 10.06 4.96
CA LYS A 122 22.97 11.05 6.04
C LYS A 122 22.34 12.42 5.74
N PRO A 123 22.51 13.05 4.56
CA PRO A 123 21.86 14.34 4.27
C PRO A 123 20.33 14.21 4.22
N VAL A 124 19.79 13.08 3.73
CA VAL A 124 18.36 12.82 3.69
C VAL A 124 17.79 12.66 5.10
N GLU A 125 18.40 11.84 5.97
CA GLU A 125 17.96 11.68 7.38
C GLU A 125 17.99 13.00 8.14
N THR A 126 19.05 13.80 7.97
CA THR A 126 19.15 15.12 8.59
C THR A 126 17.98 16.01 8.17
N LYS A 127 17.67 16.02 6.86
CA LYS A 127 16.57 16.84 6.32
C LYS A 127 15.21 16.37 6.79
N LEU A 128 14.97 15.07 6.85
CA LEU A 128 13.74 14.49 7.38
C LEU A 128 13.49 14.90 8.84
N ALA A 129 14.54 14.83 9.68
CA ALA A 129 14.48 15.26 11.07
C ALA A 129 14.16 16.77 11.21
N GLU A 130 14.81 17.64 10.42
CA GLU A 130 14.52 19.08 10.38
C GLU A 130 13.07 19.39 9.99
N LEU A 131 12.50 18.59 9.09
CA LEU A 131 11.14 18.76 8.58
C LEU A 131 10.08 18.06 9.44
N GLY A 132 10.47 17.30 10.48
CA GLY A 132 9.58 16.55 11.34
C GLY A 132 8.87 15.39 10.59
N ILE A 133 9.58 14.75 9.67
CA ILE A 133 9.13 13.50 9.00
C ILE A 133 9.76 12.32 9.73
N GLU A 134 8.93 11.34 10.09
CA GLU A 134 9.39 10.14 10.79
C GLU A 134 10.19 9.24 9.84
N VAL A 135 11.35 8.74 10.28
CA VAL A 135 12.06 7.61 9.66
C VAL A 135 11.61 6.35 10.39
N THR A 136 11.10 5.38 9.67
CA THR A 136 10.53 4.15 10.26
C THR A 136 11.40 2.92 10.05
N ALA A 137 12.24 2.91 9.02
CA ALA A 137 13.26 1.87 8.79
C ALA A 137 14.36 2.38 7.86
N LEU A 138 15.56 1.79 7.99
CA LEU A 138 16.67 1.92 7.06
C LEU A 138 17.26 0.53 6.85
N HIS A 139 17.29 0.05 5.61
CA HIS A 139 17.69 -1.33 5.28
C HIS A 139 18.17 -1.46 3.83
N ASN A 140 18.57 -2.66 3.42
CA ASN A 140 18.88 -3.04 2.04
C ASN A 140 17.73 -3.88 1.45
N HIS A 141 17.53 -3.85 0.12
CA HIS A 141 16.68 -4.83 -0.60
C HIS A 141 17.50 -5.95 -1.22
N ILE A 142 18.71 -5.62 -1.66
CA ILE A 142 19.59 -6.47 -2.44
C ILE A 142 20.90 -6.59 -1.68
N MET A 143 21.69 -7.59 -2.01
CA MET A 143 23.04 -7.80 -1.50
C MET A 143 24.03 -7.82 -2.67
N GLU A 144 25.26 -7.40 -2.41
CA GLU A 144 26.37 -7.41 -3.39
C GLU A 144 26.14 -6.49 -4.60
N GLU A 145 25.20 -5.56 -4.53
CA GLU A 145 24.97 -4.56 -5.57
C GLU A 145 26.05 -3.45 -5.54
N ASN A 146 26.35 -2.97 -6.73
CA ASN A 146 27.25 -1.83 -6.94
C ASN A 146 26.63 -0.81 -7.93
N PRO A 147 26.54 0.48 -7.56
CA PRO A 147 26.82 1.05 -6.24
C PRO A 147 25.91 0.50 -5.15
N LYS A 148 26.31 0.65 -3.89
CA LYS A 148 25.53 0.24 -2.71
C LYS A 148 24.26 1.08 -2.60
N ILE A 149 23.11 0.41 -2.45
CA ILE A 149 21.79 1.03 -2.34
C ILE A 149 21.21 0.78 -0.96
N MET A 150 20.66 1.84 -0.37
CA MET A 150 19.92 1.80 0.88
C MET A 150 18.47 2.21 0.64
N TYR A 151 17.58 1.69 1.46
CA TYR A 151 16.14 1.96 1.41
C TYR A 151 15.71 2.54 2.74
N LEU A 152 14.99 3.67 2.69
CA LEU A 152 14.62 4.42 3.87
C LEU A 152 13.12 4.67 3.87
N HIS A 153 12.43 4.02 4.82
CA HIS A 153 11.01 4.21 5.01
C HIS A 153 10.71 5.48 5.79
N VAL A 154 9.70 6.20 5.34
CA VAL A 154 9.26 7.46 5.94
C VAL A 154 7.76 7.44 6.22
N ALA A 155 7.36 8.15 7.28
CA ALA A 155 5.96 8.39 7.61
C ALA A 155 5.75 9.84 8.06
N GLY A 156 4.53 10.35 7.83
CA GLY A 156 4.16 11.70 8.26
C GLY A 156 2.64 11.89 8.29
N HIS A 157 2.21 12.84 9.12
CA HIS A 157 0.81 13.22 9.25
C HIS A 157 0.68 14.75 9.09
N GLY A 158 -0.36 15.20 8.40
CA GLY A 158 -0.60 16.64 8.22
C GLY A 158 -1.27 17.01 6.89
N ASP A 159 -1.16 18.26 6.51
CA ASP A 159 -1.64 18.73 5.21
C ASP A 159 -0.87 18.03 4.08
N PRO A 160 -1.55 17.40 3.12
CA PRO A 160 -0.90 16.60 2.07
C PRO A 160 -0.02 17.43 1.13
N VAL A 161 -0.32 18.73 0.93
CA VAL A 161 0.49 19.60 0.06
C VAL A 161 1.78 20.01 0.78
N ILE A 162 1.70 20.28 2.09
CA ILE A 162 2.86 20.56 2.92
C ILE A 162 3.77 19.33 3.01
N LEU A 163 3.20 18.15 3.25
CA LEU A 163 3.97 16.89 3.25
C LEU A 163 4.63 16.63 1.90
N ALA A 164 3.90 16.83 0.79
CA ALA A 164 4.45 16.68 -0.55
C ALA A 164 5.61 17.64 -0.83
N GLN A 165 5.49 18.91 -0.40
CA GLN A 165 6.58 19.89 -0.56
C GLN A 165 7.81 19.51 0.26
N LYS A 166 7.63 19.11 1.52
CA LYS A 166 8.72 18.60 2.38
C LYS A 166 9.46 17.44 1.70
N MET A 167 8.71 16.45 1.17
CA MET A 167 9.31 15.30 0.51
C MET A 167 9.98 15.67 -0.81
N LYS A 168 9.48 16.66 -1.54
CA LYS A 168 10.16 17.17 -2.72
C LYS A 168 11.52 17.82 -2.36
N ASP A 169 11.59 18.56 -1.26
CA ASP A 169 12.82 19.17 -0.77
C ASP A 169 13.84 18.10 -0.30
N VAL A 170 13.34 17.00 0.31
CA VAL A 170 14.16 15.82 0.65
C VAL A 170 14.71 15.14 -0.60
N LEU A 171 13.86 14.85 -1.59
CA LEU A 171 14.27 14.20 -2.85
C LEU A 171 15.25 15.05 -3.66
N ALA A 172 15.23 16.37 -3.52
CA ALA A 172 16.19 17.30 -4.15
C ALA A 172 17.63 17.15 -3.63
N LEU A 173 17.84 16.45 -2.49
CA LEU A 173 19.18 16.12 -1.96
C LEU A 173 19.75 14.83 -2.58
N THR A 174 19.00 14.18 -3.44
CA THR A 174 19.37 12.93 -4.13
C THR A 174 19.43 13.13 -5.63
N GLY A 175 20.02 12.18 -6.35
CA GLY A 175 19.97 12.13 -7.81
C GLY A 175 18.62 11.73 -8.39
N THR A 176 17.59 11.52 -7.58
CA THR A 176 16.29 10.99 -7.99
C THR A 176 15.61 11.87 -9.03
N PRO A 177 15.31 11.36 -10.24
CA PRO A 177 14.60 12.13 -11.27
C PRO A 177 13.15 12.43 -10.84
N LEU A 178 12.83 13.70 -10.64
CA LEU A 178 11.46 14.12 -10.26
C LEU A 178 10.50 14.13 -11.44
N THR A 179 11.01 14.15 -12.67
CA THR A 179 10.25 14.00 -13.91
C THR A 179 10.41 12.58 -14.43
N SER A 180 9.30 11.88 -14.68
CA SER A 180 9.39 10.56 -15.31
C SER A 180 9.73 10.72 -16.80
N PRO A 181 10.69 9.93 -17.34
CA PRO A 181 10.78 9.77 -18.78
C PRO A 181 9.45 9.17 -19.30
N PRO A 182 9.14 9.36 -20.60
CA PRO A 182 8.00 8.67 -21.20
C PRO A 182 8.10 7.17 -20.90
N PRO A 183 6.98 6.49 -20.60
CA PRO A 183 7.01 5.06 -20.36
C PRO A 183 7.62 4.35 -21.60
N GLU A 184 8.69 3.59 -21.39
CA GLU A 184 9.15 2.66 -22.42
C GLU A 184 7.97 1.74 -22.78
N ARG A 185 7.71 1.59 -24.09
CA ARG A 185 6.68 0.66 -24.53
C ARG A 185 7.07 -0.73 -24.05
N ALA A 186 6.23 -1.32 -23.22
CA ALA A 186 6.40 -2.69 -22.76
C ALA A 186 6.46 -3.62 -23.98
N GLN A 187 7.64 -4.15 -24.27
CA GLN A 187 7.78 -5.25 -25.22
C GLN A 187 7.64 -6.54 -24.42
N ALA A 188 6.48 -7.19 -24.53
CA ALA A 188 6.29 -8.52 -24.00
C ALA A 188 7.13 -9.49 -24.88
N THR A 189 8.36 -9.77 -24.46
CA THR A 189 9.29 -10.68 -25.16
C THR A 189 9.18 -12.13 -24.64
N PHE A 190 8.39 -12.35 -23.58
CA PHE A 190 8.26 -13.64 -22.91
C PHE A 190 6.79 -13.90 -22.54
N ASN A 191 6.34 -15.15 -22.66
CA ASN A 191 5.02 -15.56 -22.25
C ASN A 191 5.02 -15.92 -20.75
N TRP A 192 4.50 -15.03 -19.90
CA TRP A 192 4.45 -15.17 -18.46
C TRP A 192 3.33 -16.06 -17.95
N SER A 193 2.39 -16.52 -18.79
CA SER A 193 1.19 -17.26 -18.36
C SER A 193 1.49 -18.45 -17.46
N LYS A 194 2.55 -19.21 -17.77
CA LYS A 194 2.97 -20.35 -16.93
C LYS A 194 3.50 -19.91 -15.55
N VAL A 195 4.14 -18.75 -15.47
CA VAL A 195 4.58 -18.16 -14.20
C VAL A 195 3.39 -17.67 -13.40
N GLU A 196 2.39 -17.06 -14.06
CA GLU A 196 1.13 -16.63 -13.43
C GLU A 196 0.35 -17.84 -12.88
N ASP A 197 0.25 -18.91 -13.65
CA ASP A 197 -0.41 -20.16 -13.21
C ASP A 197 0.25 -20.74 -11.95
N ILE A 198 1.59 -20.74 -11.88
CA ILE A 198 2.34 -21.25 -10.75
C ILE A 198 2.18 -20.33 -9.53
N ILE A 199 2.40 -19.02 -9.69
CA ILE A 199 2.23 -18.03 -8.62
C ILE A 199 0.77 -17.98 -8.16
N GLY A 200 -0.18 -18.14 -9.10
CA GLY A 200 -1.61 -18.13 -8.83
C GLY A 200 -2.23 -16.74 -8.76
N TRP A 201 -1.57 -15.73 -9.31
CA TRP A 201 -2.04 -14.35 -9.50
C TRP A 201 -1.70 -13.86 -10.89
N GLU A 202 -2.46 -12.88 -11.36
CA GLU A 202 -2.14 -12.15 -12.59
C GLU A 202 -1.05 -11.12 -12.33
N GLY A 203 -0.12 -11.00 -13.26
CA GLY A 203 0.96 -10.02 -13.24
C GLY A 203 0.74 -8.92 -14.27
N GLN A 204 1.62 -7.92 -14.25
CA GLN A 204 1.61 -6.81 -15.19
C GLN A 204 3.01 -6.50 -15.69
N GLN A 205 3.15 -6.29 -17.00
CA GLN A 205 4.40 -5.83 -17.58
C GLN A 205 4.60 -4.33 -17.29
N ARG A 206 5.75 -3.98 -16.72
CA ARG A 206 6.20 -2.61 -16.44
C ARG A 206 7.59 -2.39 -17.00
N GLY A 207 7.68 -1.86 -18.21
CA GLY A 207 8.97 -1.79 -18.94
C GLY A 207 9.54 -3.20 -19.15
N LYS A 208 10.74 -3.45 -18.66
CA LYS A 208 11.44 -4.75 -18.74
C LYS A 208 11.07 -5.71 -17.59
N VAL A 209 10.29 -5.28 -16.62
CA VAL A 209 9.94 -6.05 -15.43
C VAL A 209 8.50 -6.55 -15.51
N PHE A 210 8.28 -7.83 -15.22
CA PHE A 210 6.96 -8.40 -14.99
C PHE A 210 6.71 -8.46 -13.49
N GLN A 211 5.61 -7.85 -13.02
CA GLN A 211 5.35 -7.60 -11.61
C GLN A 211 4.02 -8.20 -11.18
N PHE A 212 4.04 -8.94 -10.09
CA PHE A 212 2.87 -9.29 -9.27
C PHE A 212 2.72 -8.28 -8.13
N SER A 213 1.49 -8.05 -7.69
CA SER A 213 1.16 -7.28 -6.49
C SER A 213 0.09 -8.03 -5.71
N ILE A 214 0.52 -8.78 -4.70
CA ILE A 214 -0.34 -9.73 -3.98
C ILE A 214 -0.77 -9.08 -2.66
N PRO A 215 -2.06 -8.72 -2.50
CA PRO A 215 -2.55 -8.12 -1.26
C PRO A 215 -2.72 -9.17 -0.16
N ARG A 216 -2.46 -8.78 1.09
CA ARG A 216 -2.91 -9.56 2.25
C ARG A 216 -4.41 -9.36 2.47
N PRO A 217 -5.16 -10.42 2.87
CA PRO A 217 -6.58 -10.30 3.17
C PRO A 217 -6.86 -9.64 4.52
N GLU A 218 -5.88 -9.63 5.43
CA GLU A 218 -6.06 -9.12 6.77
C GLU A 218 -6.07 -7.59 6.81
N LYS A 219 -6.91 -7.06 7.68
CA LYS A 219 -6.97 -5.63 7.94
C LYS A 219 -5.79 -5.21 8.80
N VAL A 220 -4.95 -4.34 8.28
CA VAL A 220 -3.81 -3.74 8.99
C VAL A 220 -4.12 -2.29 9.31
N THR A 221 -3.72 -1.84 10.50
CA THR A 221 -3.82 -0.43 10.91
C THR A 221 -2.47 0.10 11.37
N GLU A 222 -2.19 1.37 11.13
CA GLU A 222 -1.08 2.13 11.73
C GLU A 222 -1.67 3.28 12.54
N LYS A 223 -1.37 3.34 13.84
CA LYS A 223 -1.98 4.32 14.78
C LYS A 223 -3.52 4.38 14.68
N GLY A 224 -4.17 3.22 14.47
CA GLY A 224 -5.62 3.10 14.32
C GLY A 224 -6.20 3.40 12.93
N VAL A 225 -5.39 3.89 11.99
CA VAL A 225 -5.80 4.15 10.61
C VAL A 225 -5.61 2.90 9.77
N VAL A 226 -6.65 2.49 9.02
CA VAL A 226 -6.56 1.33 8.11
C VAL A 226 -5.62 1.64 6.95
N ILE A 227 -4.62 0.79 6.78
CA ILE A 227 -3.64 0.86 5.69
C ILE A 227 -4.11 -0.04 4.55
N PRO A 228 -4.43 0.51 3.38
CA PRO A 228 -4.77 -0.30 2.20
C PRO A 228 -3.51 -0.90 1.56
N PRO A 229 -3.65 -1.98 0.78
CA PRO A 229 -2.52 -2.64 0.11
C PRO A 229 -1.64 -1.69 -0.72
N SER A 230 -2.23 -0.67 -1.35
CA SER A 230 -1.52 0.35 -2.15
C SER A 230 -0.55 1.24 -1.36
N MET A 231 -0.60 1.19 -0.02
CA MET A 231 0.30 1.93 0.88
C MET A 231 1.50 1.10 1.38
N GLY A 232 1.95 0.11 0.61
CA GLY A 232 3.17 -0.63 0.91
C GLY A 232 2.97 -1.90 1.74
N ILE A 233 1.73 -2.43 1.81
CA ILE A 233 1.43 -3.73 2.43
C ILE A 233 0.91 -4.78 1.44
N ALA A 234 0.98 -4.53 0.13
CA ALA A 234 0.91 -5.59 -0.87
C ALA A 234 2.31 -6.17 -1.07
N MET A 235 2.41 -7.44 -1.39
CA MET A 235 3.66 -8.14 -1.69
C MET A 235 4.02 -7.99 -3.17
N PRO A 236 4.99 -7.13 -3.55
CA PRO A 236 5.52 -7.12 -4.90
C PRO A 236 6.42 -8.34 -5.10
N ILE A 237 6.22 -9.05 -6.22
CA ILE A 237 7.14 -10.07 -6.73
C ILE A 237 7.47 -9.68 -8.16
N ASN A 238 8.73 -9.41 -8.41
CA ASN A 238 9.20 -8.85 -9.67
C ASN A 238 10.10 -9.84 -10.40
N PHE A 239 9.96 -9.90 -11.74
CA PHE A 239 10.80 -10.69 -12.61
C PHE A 239 11.38 -9.82 -13.72
N GLN A 240 12.69 -9.88 -13.93
CA GLN A 240 13.38 -9.26 -15.06
C GLN A 240 14.13 -10.33 -15.83
N LEU A 241 13.87 -10.43 -17.14
CA LEU A 241 14.57 -11.42 -17.99
C LEU A 241 16.03 -11.04 -18.22
N ILE A 242 16.89 -12.06 -18.20
CA ILE A 242 18.31 -12.01 -18.56
C ILE A 242 18.64 -13.23 -19.43
N GLY A 243 18.63 -13.04 -20.76
CA GLY A 243 18.76 -14.17 -21.68
C GLY A 243 17.61 -15.17 -21.51
N ASN A 244 17.96 -16.42 -21.22
CA ASN A 244 16.99 -17.51 -20.97
C ASN A 244 16.63 -17.69 -19.48
N LYS A 245 17.16 -16.85 -18.60
CA LYS A 245 16.87 -16.83 -17.16
C LYS A 245 16.08 -15.57 -16.79
N ALA A 246 15.64 -15.51 -15.55
CA ALA A 246 15.15 -14.29 -14.94
C ALA A 246 15.87 -14.04 -13.61
N VAL A 247 15.99 -12.77 -13.24
CA VAL A 247 16.20 -12.37 -11.86
C VAL A 247 14.85 -12.11 -11.22
N THR A 248 14.69 -12.49 -9.97
CA THR A 248 13.54 -12.14 -9.14
C THR A 248 13.96 -11.42 -7.89
N SER A 249 13.17 -10.42 -7.51
CA SER A 249 13.27 -9.69 -6.25
C SER A 249 11.88 -9.23 -5.84
N GLY A 250 11.68 -9.00 -4.56
CA GLY A 250 10.38 -8.56 -4.05
C GLY A 250 10.40 -8.36 -2.55
N ASP A 251 9.20 -8.20 -2.00
CA ASP A 251 8.97 -7.94 -0.59
C ASP A 251 7.76 -8.75 -0.11
N LEU A 252 7.96 -9.73 0.76
CA LEU A 252 6.91 -10.54 1.33
C LEU A 252 6.47 -9.95 2.67
N VAL A 253 5.18 -9.67 2.79
CA VAL A 253 4.56 -9.10 4.00
C VAL A 253 4.07 -10.23 4.89
N LEU A 254 4.63 -10.37 6.08
CA LEU A 254 4.53 -11.57 6.92
C LEU A 254 4.08 -11.25 8.34
N PHE A 255 3.34 -12.17 8.95
CA PHE A 255 3.20 -12.22 10.40
C PHE A 255 4.43 -12.90 11.03
N SER A 256 4.64 -12.69 12.32
CA SER A 256 5.81 -13.23 13.04
C SER A 256 5.96 -14.75 12.93
N ASN A 257 4.86 -15.49 12.92
CA ASN A 257 4.83 -16.95 12.77
C ASN A 257 5.08 -17.44 11.33
N GLU A 258 4.97 -16.55 10.33
CA GLU A 258 5.21 -16.86 8.91
C GLU A 258 6.69 -16.64 8.51
N VAL A 259 7.43 -15.78 9.22
CA VAL A 259 8.79 -15.34 8.84
C VAL A 259 9.73 -16.53 8.62
N ASN A 260 9.93 -17.38 9.61
CA ASN A 260 10.84 -18.50 9.51
C ASN A 260 10.39 -19.59 8.52
N PRO A 261 9.10 -20.01 8.49
CA PRO A 261 8.63 -20.94 7.46
C PRO A 261 8.86 -20.43 6.03
N VAL A 262 8.56 -19.15 5.77
CA VAL A 262 8.79 -18.52 4.45
C VAL A 262 10.28 -18.48 4.12
N ALA A 263 11.12 -18.00 5.04
CA ALA A 263 12.57 -17.93 4.85
C ALA A 263 13.19 -19.30 4.55
N HIS A 264 12.74 -20.37 5.23
CA HIS A 264 13.18 -21.73 4.97
C HIS A 264 12.80 -22.21 3.58
N GLU A 265 11.54 -21.96 3.14
CA GLU A 265 11.12 -22.39 1.81
C GLU A 265 11.87 -21.63 0.71
N LEU A 266 12.08 -20.31 0.85
CA LEU A 266 12.91 -19.55 -0.08
C LEU A 266 14.31 -20.16 -0.21
N THR A 267 15.00 -20.35 0.93
CA THR A 267 16.37 -20.88 0.98
C THR A 267 16.47 -22.28 0.38
N ARG A 268 15.53 -23.18 0.69
CA ARG A 268 15.48 -24.56 0.13
C ARG A 268 15.31 -24.58 -1.39
N ASN A 269 14.70 -23.54 -1.95
CA ASN A 269 14.50 -23.39 -3.38
C ASN A 269 15.55 -22.51 -4.06
N GLY A 270 16.67 -22.20 -3.38
CA GLY A 270 17.78 -21.43 -3.94
C GLY A 270 17.47 -19.93 -4.09
N ILE A 271 16.51 -19.43 -3.33
CA ILE A 271 16.17 -18.00 -3.26
C ILE A 271 16.76 -17.42 -1.98
N THR A 272 17.67 -16.47 -2.12
CA THR A 272 18.36 -15.86 -0.99
C THR A 272 17.47 -14.83 -0.30
N VAL A 273 17.31 -14.94 1.02
CA VAL A 273 16.72 -13.87 1.84
C VAL A 273 17.77 -12.77 2.02
N THR A 274 17.44 -11.55 1.64
CA THR A 274 18.39 -10.42 1.64
C THR A 274 18.17 -9.45 2.78
N ALA A 275 16.95 -9.35 3.32
CA ALA A 275 16.64 -8.56 4.51
C ALA A 275 15.34 -9.05 5.17
N ILE A 276 15.23 -8.80 6.49
CA ILE A 276 13.99 -8.88 7.26
C ILE A 276 13.90 -7.59 8.06
N HIS A 277 12.82 -6.82 7.90
CA HIS A 277 12.69 -5.49 8.48
C HIS A 277 11.21 -5.12 8.74
N ASN A 278 10.95 -3.90 9.16
CA ASN A 278 9.63 -3.29 9.31
C ASN A 278 9.44 -2.13 8.33
N HIS A 279 8.20 -1.79 7.99
CA HIS A 279 7.86 -0.55 7.27
C HIS A 279 7.30 0.52 8.21
N MET A 280 6.64 0.09 9.29
CA MET A 280 5.91 0.92 10.24
C MET A 280 6.40 0.64 11.66
N LEU A 281 6.05 1.51 12.61
CA LEU A 281 6.46 1.38 14.00
C LEU A 281 5.33 0.93 14.93
N ASN A 282 4.06 1.22 14.57
CA ASN A 282 2.91 1.02 15.45
C ASN A 282 1.74 0.30 14.76
N GLU A 283 2.04 -0.51 13.75
CA GLU A 283 1.01 -1.27 13.04
C GLU A 283 0.43 -2.41 13.88
N SER A 284 -0.84 -2.69 13.61
CA SER A 284 -1.54 -3.82 14.21
C SER A 284 -2.40 -4.54 13.15
N PRO A 285 -2.26 -5.87 13.02
CA PRO A 285 -1.25 -6.72 13.65
C PRO A 285 0.17 -6.37 13.24
N ARG A 286 1.16 -6.75 14.06
CA ARG A 286 2.59 -6.55 13.76
C ARG A 286 2.99 -7.28 12.49
N LEU A 287 3.65 -6.58 11.58
CA LEU A 287 4.15 -7.11 10.32
C LEU A 287 5.67 -7.12 10.25
N PHE A 288 6.17 -8.06 9.48
CA PHE A 288 7.57 -8.15 9.06
C PHE A 288 7.61 -8.20 7.54
N PHE A 289 8.63 -7.60 6.97
CA PHE A 289 8.85 -7.50 5.55
C PHE A 289 10.13 -8.24 5.21
N LEU A 290 10.07 -9.11 4.20
CA LEU A 290 11.17 -9.99 3.85
C LEU A 290 11.52 -9.80 2.39
N HIS A 291 12.73 -9.27 2.14
CA HIS A 291 13.30 -9.17 0.80
C HIS A 291 14.03 -10.45 0.39
N PHE A 292 14.01 -10.69 -0.91
CA PHE A 292 14.66 -11.87 -1.48
C PHE A 292 15.27 -11.53 -2.85
N TRP A 293 16.24 -12.38 -3.24
CA TRP A 293 16.93 -12.31 -4.52
C TRP A 293 17.26 -13.70 -5.04
N ALA A 294 17.05 -13.93 -6.34
CA ALA A 294 17.54 -15.12 -7.03
C ALA A 294 17.65 -14.90 -8.54
N VAL A 295 18.48 -15.71 -9.19
CA VAL A 295 18.66 -15.77 -10.65
C VAL A 295 18.57 -17.22 -11.10
N ASP A 296 17.50 -17.59 -11.81
CA ASP A 296 17.31 -18.95 -12.36
C ASP A 296 16.29 -18.94 -13.50
N GLU A 297 15.84 -20.10 -13.94
CA GLU A 297 14.72 -20.26 -14.87
C GLU A 297 13.42 -19.67 -14.27
N PRO A 298 12.63 -18.90 -15.03
CA PRO A 298 11.44 -18.20 -14.49
C PRO A 298 10.43 -19.11 -13.78
N THR A 299 10.14 -20.30 -14.32
CA THR A 299 9.17 -21.23 -13.72
C THR A 299 9.70 -21.91 -12.47
N LYS A 300 11.00 -22.12 -12.37
CA LYS A 300 11.66 -22.63 -11.16
C LYS A 300 11.61 -21.62 -10.03
N LEU A 301 11.90 -20.34 -10.33
CA LEU A 301 11.76 -19.22 -9.37
C LEU A 301 10.31 -19.10 -8.90
N ALA A 302 9.34 -19.13 -9.84
CA ALA A 302 7.93 -19.09 -9.52
C ALA A 302 7.48 -20.22 -8.59
N SER A 303 7.99 -21.45 -8.83
CA SER A 303 7.68 -22.62 -7.99
C SER A 303 8.21 -22.43 -6.55
N GLY A 304 9.45 -21.95 -6.39
CA GLY A 304 10.01 -21.65 -5.07
C GLY A 304 9.24 -20.57 -4.33
N LEU A 305 8.89 -19.48 -5.04
CA LEU A 305 8.07 -18.39 -4.49
C LEU A 305 6.66 -18.87 -4.12
N ARG A 306 6.04 -19.74 -4.92
CA ARG A 306 4.75 -20.35 -4.60
C ARG A 306 4.81 -21.18 -3.32
N MET A 307 5.87 -21.98 -3.12
CA MET A 307 6.07 -22.74 -1.89
C MET A 307 6.22 -21.83 -0.66
N ALA A 308 6.94 -20.73 -0.80
CA ALA A 308 7.04 -19.72 0.24
C ALA A 308 5.70 -19.06 0.55
N LEU A 309 4.94 -18.64 -0.46
CA LEU A 309 3.60 -18.07 -0.31
C LEU A 309 2.62 -19.05 0.36
N ASN A 310 2.77 -20.36 0.16
CA ASN A 310 1.94 -21.37 0.81
C ASN A 310 2.17 -21.45 2.35
N GLN A 311 3.23 -20.85 2.87
CA GLN A 311 3.49 -20.72 4.31
C GLN A 311 2.77 -19.50 4.93
N THR A 312 2.02 -18.75 4.14
CA THR A 312 1.27 -17.57 4.57
C THR A 312 -0.23 -17.78 4.39
N THR A 313 -1.03 -16.95 5.04
CA THR A 313 -2.49 -16.94 4.87
C THR A 313 -2.90 -16.59 3.42
N VAL A 314 -2.06 -15.88 2.67
CA VAL A 314 -2.27 -15.53 1.26
C VAL A 314 -2.17 -16.76 0.35
N GLY A 315 -1.37 -17.77 0.72
CA GLY A 315 -1.23 -19.02 -0.01
C GLY A 315 -2.49 -19.89 0.00
N ILE A 316 -3.35 -19.70 0.98
CA ILE A 316 -4.60 -20.46 1.12
C ILE A 316 -5.65 -19.80 0.22
N LYS A 317 -5.82 -20.32 -1.01
CA LYS A 317 -7.00 -19.94 -1.81
C LYS A 317 -8.25 -20.40 -1.04
N THR A 318 -8.97 -19.49 -0.42
CA THR A 318 -10.35 -19.75 0.00
C THR A 318 -11.16 -20.02 -1.28
N LYS A 319 -11.58 -21.29 -1.43
CA LYS A 319 -12.48 -21.73 -2.50
C LYS A 319 -13.83 -21.04 -2.38
#